data_8b6ae2eb5dcf33299ba5bc1589141a3e
#
_entry.id   8b6ae2eb5dcf33299ba5bc1589141a3e
#
_cell.length_a   1.000
_cell.length_b   1.000
_cell.length_c   1.000
_cell.angle_alpha   90.00
_cell.angle_beta   90.00
_cell.angle_gamma   90.00
#
_symmetry.space_group_name_H-M   'P 1'
#
loop_
_entity.id
_entity.type
_entity.pdbx_description
1 polymer ?
#
loop_
_entity_poly.entity_id
_entity_poly.type
_entity_poly.pdbx_seq_one_letter_code
_entity_poly.pdbx_strand_id
1 'polypeptide(L)'
;MTDVHTKEQRHKNMAAIRAKNTKPEIIVRKFLWSHGYRYRLNHSKLPGKPDIVLRKYRTCIFVNGCFWHKHEGCKYFVIPKTRTEFWMNKINRNQERDKEVKQQLAKMGWHSITIWECELKPSNKDKTLESLLYTLNKIFLLNYRVKPYKIVEEEMVMKVADDSDVKYVKINE
;
A
#
# COMPACT_ATOMS: atom_id res chain seq x y z
N MET A 1 35.65 4.58 13.25
CA MET A 1 35.23 3.26 13.70
C MET A 1 35.62 2.26 12.63
N THR A 2 36.48 1.33 12.98
CA THR A 2 36.82 0.17 12.16
C THR A 2 35.60 -0.71 11.99
N ASP A 3 35.49 -1.37 10.85
CA ASP A 3 34.42 -2.32 10.54
C ASP A 3 34.42 -3.45 11.61
N VAL A 4 33.34 -3.52 12.37
CA VAL A 4 33.21 -4.42 13.54
C VAL A 4 33.11 -5.89 13.15
N HIS A 5 32.84 -6.19 11.86
CA HIS A 5 32.59 -7.55 11.37
C HIS A 5 33.75 -8.11 10.53
N THR A 6 34.10 -9.37 10.78
CA THR A 6 35.02 -10.13 9.91
C THR A 6 34.41 -10.37 8.53
N LYS A 7 35.23 -10.76 7.55
CA LYS A 7 34.78 -11.12 6.20
C LYS A 7 33.70 -12.22 6.22
N GLU A 8 33.91 -13.25 7.06
CA GLU A 8 33.01 -14.38 7.22
C GLU A 8 31.67 -13.95 7.83
N GLN A 9 31.73 -13.11 8.87
CA GLN A 9 30.55 -12.57 9.53
C GLN A 9 29.69 -11.73 8.53
N ARG A 10 30.34 -10.89 7.72
CA ARG A 10 29.65 -10.12 6.67
C ARG A 10 29.01 -11.01 5.63
N HIS A 11 29.74 -12.05 5.19
CA HIS A 11 29.19 -13.02 4.24
C HIS A 11 27.94 -13.72 4.81
N LYS A 12 28.00 -14.20 6.04
CA LYS A 12 26.85 -14.80 6.75
C LYS A 12 25.68 -13.83 6.88
N ASN A 13 25.95 -12.58 7.28
CA ASN A 13 24.91 -11.56 7.41
C ASN A 13 24.23 -11.26 6.06
N MET A 14 25.01 -11.15 4.98
CA MET A 14 24.47 -10.91 3.65
C MET A 14 23.68 -12.11 3.12
N ALA A 15 24.14 -13.32 3.37
CA ALA A 15 23.43 -14.55 3.00
C ALA A 15 22.10 -14.74 3.77
N ALA A 16 22.03 -14.22 5.00
CA ALA A 16 20.82 -14.27 5.82
C ALA A 16 19.74 -13.26 5.42
N ILE A 17 20.05 -12.30 4.56
CA ILE A 17 19.08 -11.31 4.07
C ILE A 17 18.10 -11.98 3.13
N ARG A 18 16.85 -12.03 3.56
CA ARG A 18 15.76 -12.60 2.76
C ARG A 18 15.19 -11.55 1.80
N ALA A 19 14.99 -11.94 0.54
CA ALA A 19 14.36 -11.11 -0.46
C ALA A 19 12.80 -11.11 -0.37
N LYS A 20 12.22 -11.98 0.46
CA LYS A 20 10.76 -12.15 0.64
C LYS A 20 10.48 -12.66 2.05
N ASN A 21 9.25 -12.41 2.50
CA ASN A 21 8.77 -12.83 3.82
C ASN A 21 9.65 -12.26 4.96
N THR A 22 10.06 -11.02 4.80
CA THR A 22 10.78 -10.29 5.84
C THR A 22 9.87 -10.02 7.05
N LYS A 23 10.47 -9.80 8.22
CA LYS A 23 9.70 -9.46 9.43
C LYS A 23 8.77 -8.25 9.21
N PRO A 24 9.23 -7.12 8.60
CA PRO A 24 8.39 -5.97 8.30
C PRO A 24 7.19 -6.32 7.40
N GLU A 25 7.41 -7.09 6.32
CA GLU A 25 6.32 -7.52 5.45
C GLU A 25 5.26 -8.35 6.22
N ILE A 26 5.70 -9.28 7.09
CA ILE A 26 4.80 -10.12 7.87
C ILE A 26 3.96 -9.27 8.85
N ILE A 27 4.52 -8.23 9.45
CA ILE A 27 3.79 -7.30 10.33
C ILE A 27 2.65 -6.64 9.55
N VAL A 28 2.94 -6.05 8.39
CA VAL A 28 1.92 -5.39 7.56
C VAL A 28 0.85 -6.38 7.08
N ARG A 29 1.25 -7.57 6.65
CA ARG A 29 0.33 -8.62 6.21
C ARG A 29 -0.64 -9.05 7.29
N LYS A 30 -0.13 -9.36 8.50
CA LYS A 30 -0.96 -9.77 9.65
C LYS A 30 -1.94 -8.67 10.03
N PHE A 31 -1.48 -7.43 10.06
CA PHE A 31 -2.32 -6.29 10.38
C PHE A 31 -3.44 -6.09 9.35
N LEU A 32 -3.13 -6.10 8.06
CA LEU A 32 -4.15 -5.99 7.02
C LEU A 32 -5.17 -7.13 7.08
N TRP A 33 -4.69 -8.35 7.32
CA TRP A 33 -5.57 -9.51 7.43
C TRP A 33 -6.53 -9.41 8.61
N SER A 34 -6.05 -9.01 9.79
CA SER A 34 -6.88 -8.84 10.99
C SER A 34 -7.95 -7.74 10.83
N HIS A 35 -7.72 -6.76 9.92
CA HIS A 35 -8.69 -5.72 9.58
C HIS A 35 -9.56 -6.05 8.36
N GLY A 36 -9.63 -7.32 7.97
CA GLY A 36 -10.52 -7.79 6.90
C GLY A 36 -10.03 -7.57 5.48
N TYR A 37 -8.81 -7.02 5.26
CA TYR A 37 -8.27 -6.83 3.93
C TYR A 37 -7.81 -8.16 3.34
N ARG A 38 -8.16 -8.40 2.07
CA ARG A 38 -7.71 -9.55 1.29
C ARG A 38 -6.74 -9.09 0.23
N TYR A 39 -5.58 -9.73 0.16
CA TYR A 39 -4.47 -9.32 -0.70
C TYR A 39 -3.80 -10.50 -1.39
N ARG A 40 -3.02 -10.20 -2.41
CA ARG A 40 -2.08 -11.13 -3.06
C ARG A 40 -0.65 -10.71 -2.76
N LEU A 41 0.26 -11.68 -2.74
CA LEU A 41 1.67 -11.46 -2.42
C LEU A 41 2.53 -11.53 -3.68
N ASN A 42 3.60 -10.72 -3.73
CA ASN A 42 4.66 -10.80 -4.73
C ASN A 42 4.13 -10.95 -6.17
N HIS A 43 3.19 -10.11 -6.58
CA HIS A 43 2.49 -10.26 -7.85
C HIS A 43 3.40 -9.96 -9.04
N SER A 44 3.85 -11.00 -9.74
CA SER A 44 4.87 -10.92 -10.81
C SER A 44 4.45 -10.14 -12.05
N LYS A 45 3.14 -10.00 -12.29
CA LYS A 45 2.60 -9.29 -13.47
C LYS A 45 2.52 -7.77 -13.29
N LEU A 46 2.80 -7.25 -12.09
CA LEU A 46 2.83 -5.81 -11.84
C LEU A 46 4.27 -5.31 -11.79
N PRO A 47 4.53 -4.07 -12.26
CA PRO A 47 5.84 -3.44 -12.16
C PRO A 47 6.39 -3.49 -10.74
N GLY A 48 7.69 -3.76 -10.59
CA GLY A 48 8.37 -3.82 -9.30
C GLY A 48 8.02 -5.01 -8.41
N LYS A 49 7.13 -5.91 -8.80
CA LYS A 49 6.68 -7.09 -8.01
C LYS A 49 6.30 -6.70 -6.58
N PRO A 50 5.22 -5.91 -6.39
CA PRO A 50 4.83 -5.40 -5.08
C PRO A 50 4.70 -6.51 -4.03
N ASP A 51 5.10 -6.24 -2.79
CA ASP A 51 5.03 -7.20 -1.69
C ASP A 51 3.60 -7.60 -1.37
N ILE A 52 2.68 -6.60 -1.41
CA ILE A 52 1.26 -6.79 -1.12
C ILE A 52 0.43 -6.07 -2.19
N VAL A 53 -0.57 -6.73 -2.76
CA VAL A 53 -1.48 -6.19 -3.77
C VAL A 53 -2.93 -6.30 -3.33
N LEU A 54 -3.57 -5.17 -3.13
CA LEU A 54 -4.98 -5.02 -2.77
C LEU A 54 -5.79 -4.71 -4.05
N ARG A 55 -6.24 -5.74 -4.75
CA ARG A 55 -6.93 -5.58 -6.05
C ARG A 55 -8.20 -4.74 -5.96
N LYS A 56 -9.01 -4.95 -4.92
CA LYS A 56 -10.22 -4.17 -4.66
C LYS A 56 -9.94 -2.67 -4.56
N TYR A 57 -8.79 -2.32 -4.02
CA TYR A 57 -8.35 -0.92 -3.81
C TYR A 57 -7.46 -0.40 -4.94
N ARG A 58 -7.13 -1.24 -5.95
CA ARG A 58 -6.12 -0.94 -6.97
C ARG A 58 -4.83 -0.38 -6.35
N THR A 59 -4.39 -0.97 -5.25
CA THR A 59 -3.27 -0.47 -4.45
C THR A 59 -2.18 -1.53 -4.32
N CYS A 60 -0.94 -1.11 -4.57
CA CYS A 60 0.28 -1.85 -4.37
C CYS A 60 1.02 -1.31 -3.14
N ILE A 61 1.47 -2.19 -2.26
CA ILE A 61 2.26 -1.80 -1.09
C ILE A 61 3.65 -2.41 -1.22
N PHE A 62 4.66 -1.56 -1.05
CA PHE A 62 6.07 -1.91 -0.99
C PHE A 62 6.56 -1.72 0.44
N VAL A 63 7.21 -2.72 1.01
CA VAL A 63 7.80 -2.66 2.35
C VAL A 63 9.31 -2.58 2.21
N ASN A 64 9.83 -1.36 2.20
CA ASN A 64 11.21 -1.07 1.83
C ASN A 64 12.16 -1.07 3.03
N GLY A 65 13.28 -1.80 2.90
CA GLY A 65 14.41 -1.69 3.82
C GLY A 65 15.12 -0.35 3.64
N CYS A 66 15.41 0.36 4.74
CA CYS A 66 15.93 1.72 4.71
C CYS A 66 17.27 1.83 3.95
N PHE A 67 18.16 0.86 4.11
CA PHE A 67 19.43 0.82 3.42
C PHE A 67 19.30 0.59 1.92
N TRP A 68 18.50 -0.40 1.52
CA TRP A 68 18.41 -0.85 0.13
C TRP A 68 17.73 0.14 -0.80
N HIS A 69 16.84 0.96 -0.27
CA HIS A 69 16.01 1.90 -1.03
C HIS A 69 16.30 3.37 -0.70
N LYS A 70 17.46 3.64 -0.09
CA LYS A 70 17.93 5.01 0.21
C LYS A 70 16.88 5.83 0.95
N HIS A 71 16.52 5.41 2.15
CA HIS A 71 15.60 6.20 2.98
C HIS A 71 16.35 7.43 3.52
N GLU A 72 16.22 8.55 2.82
CA GLU A 72 16.92 9.80 3.12
C GLU A 72 16.50 10.34 4.51
N GLY A 73 17.44 10.91 5.26
CA GLY A 73 17.21 11.40 6.62
C GLY A 73 17.00 10.31 7.68
N CYS A 74 17.05 9.04 7.31
CA CYS A 74 16.87 7.94 8.24
C CYS A 74 18.16 7.49 8.91
N LYS A 75 18.17 7.39 10.24
CA LYS A 75 19.34 6.90 11.00
C LYS A 75 19.77 5.46 10.65
N TYR A 76 18.92 4.68 10.01
CA TYR A 76 19.23 3.32 9.57
C TYR A 76 19.78 3.26 8.14
N PHE A 77 19.82 4.40 7.45
CA PHE A 77 20.48 4.52 6.16
C PHE A 77 21.91 5.00 6.38
N VAL A 78 22.83 4.05 6.51
CA VAL A 78 24.27 4.32 6.70
C VAL A 78 25.05 3.64 5.59
N ILE A 79 25.80 4.44 4.83
CA ILE A 79 26.62 3.92 3.74
C ILE A 79 27.88 3.29 4.34
N PRO A 80 28.22 2.04 3.94
CA PRO A 80 29.45 1.41 4.40
C PRO A 80 30.70 2.19 3.95
N LYS A 81 31.68 2.31 4.85
CA LYS A 81 32.95 2.97 4.54
C LYS A 81 33.83 2.19 3.53
N THR A 82 33.60 0.87 3.44
CA THR A 82 34.30 -0.01 2.49
C THR A 82 33.47 -0.14 1.23
N ARG A 83 34.09 -0.01 0.04
CA ARG A 83 33.45 -0.09 -1.29
C ARG A 83 32.28 0.89 -1.43
N THR A 84 32.43 2.10 -0.91
CA THR A 84 31.41 3.16 -0.86
C THR A 84 30.80 3.43 -2.25
N GLU A 85 31.64 3.55 -3.27
CA GLU A 85 31.18 3.80 -4.64
C GLU A 85 30.28 2.67 -5.17
N PHE A 86 30.67 1.41 -4.95
CA PHE A 86 29.85 0.25 -5.32
C PHE A 86 28.45 0.33 -4.67
N TRP A 87 28.41 0.64 -3.37
CA TRP A 87 27.14 0.74 -2.64
C TRP A 87 26.29 1.92 -3.12
N MET A 88 26.90 3.07 -3.34
CA MET A 88 26.22 4.26 -3.84
C MET A 88 25.59 4.00 -5.21
N ASN A 89 26.34 3.42 -6.14
CA ASN A 89 25.85 3.08 -7.47
C ASN A 89 24.68 2.09 -7.40
N LYS A 90 24.79 1.06 -6.56
CA LYS A 90 23.73 0.06 -6.36
C LYS A 90 22.46 0.67 -5.78
N ILE A 91 22.59 1.48 -4.74
CA ILE A 91 21.47 2.11 -4.03
C ILE A 91 20.80 3.16 -4.92
N ASN A 92 21.54 3.99 -5.65
CA ASN A 92 20.99 4.96 -6.57
C ASN A 92 20.20 4.28 -7.69
N ARG A 93 20.74 3.20 -8.28
CA ARG A 93 20.03 2.40 -9.28
C ARG A 93 18.72 1.79 -8.73
N ASN A 94 18.71 1.35 -7.46
CA ASN A 94 17.49 0.90 -6.82
C ASN A 94 16.47 2.04 -6.69
N GLN A 95 16.91 3.23 -6.26
CA GLN A 95 16.04 4.41 -6.10
C GLN A 95 15.43 4.85 -7.44
N GLU A 96 16.21 4.86 -8.52
CA GLU A 96 15.74 5.17 -9.88
C GLU A 96 14.67 4.18 -10.31
N ARG A 97 14.95 2.87 -10.19
CA ARG A 97 13.98 1.81 -10.49
C ARG A 97 12.70 1.97 -9.67
N ASP A 98 12.78 2.32 -8.40
CA ASP A 98 11.59 2.51 -7.55
C ASP A 98 10.73 3.70 -8.04
N LYS A 99 11.36 4.77 -8.53
CA LYS A 99 10.65 5.90 -9.16
C LYS A 99 9.94 5.47 -10.44
N GLU A 100 10.64 4.75 -11.32
CA GLU A 100 10.06 4.23 -12.57
C GLU A 100 8.88 3.29 -12.29
N VAL A 101 9.02 2.38 -11.34
CA VAL A 101 7.95 1.45 -10.93
C VAL A 101 6.70 2.22 -10.47
N LYS A 102 6.87 3.24 -9.63
CA LYS A 102 5.75 4.07 -9.17
C LYS A 102 5.05 4.78 -10.34
N GLN A 103 5.81 5.32 -11.28
CA GLN A 103 5.26 5.96 -12.48
C GLN A 103 4.50 4.97 -13.37
N GLN A 104 5.05 3.77 -13.59
CA GLN A 104 4.39 2.72 -14.37
C GLN A 104 3.07 2.28 -13.71
N LEU A 105 3.08 2.06 -12.40
CA LEU A 105 1.88 1.71 -11.66
C LEU A 105 0.81 2.82 -11.74
N ALA A 106 1.22 4.07 -11.59
CA ALA A 106 0.31 5.22 -11.72
C ALA A 106 -0.33 5.30 -13.12
N LYS A 107 0.46 5.11 -14.20
CA LYS A 107 -0.05 5.04 -15.59
C LYS A 107 -1.05 3.89 -15.79
N MET A 108 -0.90 2.78 -15.06
CA MET A 108 -1.84 1.66 -15.06
C MET A 108 -3.07 1.89 -14.15
N GLY A 109 -3.19 3.05 -13.50
CA GLY A 109 -4.26 3.38 -12.56
C GLY A 109 -4.15 2.63 -11.23
N TRP A 110 -2.93 2.29 -10.80
CA TRP A 110 -2.66 1.70 -9.49
C TRP A 110 -2.06 2.74 -8.55
N HIS A 111 -2.55 2.75 -7.33
CA HIS A 111 -1.92 3.48 -6.23
C HIS A 111 -0.71 2.71 -5.71
N SER A 112 0.36 3.40 -5.35
CA SER A 112 1.53 2.80 -4.72
C SER A 112 1.77 3.41 -3.34
N ILE A 113 1.85 2.57 -2.32
CA ILE A 113 2.17 2.96 -0.95
C ILE A 113 3.53 2.35 -0.60
N THR A 114 4.43 3.15 -0.05
CA THR A 114 5.72 2.67 0.47
C THR A 114 5.68 2.76 1.99
N ILE A 115 6.03 1.66 2.65
CA ILE A 115 6.20 1.59 4.10
C ILE A 115 7.66 1.26 4.37
N TRP A 116 8.31 2.06 5.23
CA TRP A 116 9.71 1.86 5.55
C TRP A 116 9.88 0.93 6.76
N GLU A 117 10.93 0.11 6.73
CA GLU A 117 11.26 -0.79 7.83
C GLU A 117 11.37 -0.07 9.18
N CYS A 118 11.94 1.14 9.20
CA CYS A 118 12.07 1.93 10.42
C CYS A 118 10.74 2.40 11.01
N GLU A 119 9.73 2.59 10.18
CA GLU A 119 8.37 2.97 10.58
C GLU A 119 7.62 1.82 11.27
N LEU A 120 8.09 0.59 11.08
CA LEU A 120 7.52 -0.61 11.70
C LEU A 120 8.26 -1.02 12.98
N LYS A 121 9.17 -0.19 13.49
CA LYS A 121 9.78 -0.37 14.82
C LYS A 121 8.73 -0.12 15.91
N PRO A 122 8.89 -0.70 17.12
CA PRO A 122 7.87 -0.64 18.17
C PRO A 122 7.35 0.78 18.48
N SER A 123 8.21 1.80 18.41
CA SER A 123 7.86 3.19 18.69
C SER A 123 6.89 3.83 17.68
N ASN A 124 6.87 3.36 16.43
CA ASN A 124 6.13 4.00 15.34
C ASN A 124 5.13 3.07 14.65
N LYS A 125 5.23 1.77 14.94
CA LYS A 125 4.50 0.71 14.25
C LYS A 125 2.99 0.99 14.20
N ASP A 126 2.40 1.25 15.35
CA ASP A 126 0.94 1.38 15.45
C ASP A 126 0.45 2.62 14.69
N LYS A 127 1.11 3.76 14.85
CA LYS A 127 0.83 4.98 14.08
C LYS A 127 0.95 4.76 12.56
N THR A 128 1.97 4.04 12.12
CA THR A 128 2.18 3.75 10.68
C THR A 128 1.07 2.85 10.14
N LEU A 129 0.69 1.83 10.89
CA LEU A 129 -0.34 0.89 10.49
C LEU A 129 -1.75 1.54 10.46
N GLU A 130 -2.06 2.40 11.43
CA GLU A 130 -3.29 3.21 11.43
C GLU A 130 -3.34 4.18 10.23
N SER A 131 -2.22 4.87 9.95
CA SER A 131 -2.10 5.73 8.77
C SER A 131 -2.31 4.96 7.46
N LEU A 132 -1.86 3.70 7.40
CA LEU A 132 -2.11 2.82 6.26
C LEU A 132 -3.60 2.55 6.09
N LEU A 133 -4.34 2.23 7.16
CA LEU A 133 -5.80 2.03 7.10
C LEU A 133 -6.52 3.28 6.62
N TYR A 134 -6.16 4.43 7.20
CA TYR A 134 -6.74 5.71 6.78
C TYR A 134 -6.54 5.96 5.28
N THR A 135 -5.32 5.73 4.79
CA THR A 135 -4.98 5.90 3.37
C THR A 135 -5.77 4.95 2.47
N LEU A 136 -5.89 3.68 2.86
CA LEU A 136 -6.66 2.69 2.11
C LEU A 136 -8.15 3.03 2.07
N ASN A 137 -8.72 3.49 3.19
CA ASN A 137 -10.11 3.93 3.24
C ASN A 137 -10.34 5.17 2.36
N LYS A 138 -9.42 6.15 2.38
CA LYS A 138 -9.48 7.32 1.51
C LYS A 138 -9.43 6.92 0.03
N ILE A 139 -8.53 6.03 -0.37
CA ILE A 139 -8.44 5.51 -1.73
C ILE A 139 -9.75 4.80 -2.13
N PHE A 140 -10.31 4.01 -1.22
CA PHE A 140 -11.58 3.33 -1.46
C PHE A 140 -12.69 4.32 -1.74
N LEU A 141 -12.88 5.32 -0.89
CA LEU A 141 -13.91 6.34 -1.04
C LEU A 141 -13.74 7.16 -2.33
N LEU A 142 -12.51 7.46 -2.74
CA LEU A 142 -12.22 8.16 -3.99
C LEU A 142 -12.54 7.32 -5.23
N ASN A 143 -12.25 6.03 -5.18
CA ASN A 143 -12.49 5.11 -6.32
C ASN A 143 -13.95 4.70 -6.43
N TYR A 144 -14.67 4.63 -5.31
CA TYR A 144 -16.09 4.31 -5.24
C TYR A 144 -16.89 5.56 -4.91
N ARG A 145 -16.64 6.67 -5.62
CA ARG A 145 -17.61 7.77 -5.63
C ARG A 145 -18.95 7.15 -5.97
N VAL A 146 -19.84 7.11 -5.00
CA VAL A 146 -21.24 6.75 -5.21
C VAL A 146 -21.71 7.64 -6.36
N LYS A 147 -22.03 7.05 -7.51
CA LYS A 147 -22.71 7.80 -8.56
C LYS A 147 -23.92 8.41 -7.87
N PRO A 148 -24.13 9.72 -7.96
CA PRO A 148 -25.30 10.31 -7.34
C PRO A 148 -26.48 9.46 -7.81
N TYR A 149 -27.25 8.94 -6.86
CA TYR A 149 -28.49 8.22 -7.14
C TYR A 149 -29.29 9.16 -8.02
N LYS A 150 -29.51 8.80 -9.28
CA LYS A 150 -30.50 9.49 -10.09
C LYS A 150 -31.82 9.17 -9.39
N ILE A 151 -32.35 10.13 -8.69
CA ILE A 151 -33.76 10.10 -8.30
C ILE A 151 -34.46 10.03 -9.65
N VAL A 152 -34.85 8.84 -10.05
CA VAL A 152 -35.90 8.70 -11.04
C VAL A 152 -37.10 9.23 -10.26
N GLU A 153 -37.59 10.39 -10.65
CA GLU A 153 -38.92 10.84 -10.24
C GLU A 153 -39.92 9.82 -10.84
N GLU A 154 -40.01 8.67 -10.18
CA GLU A 154 -41.18 7.83 -10.34
C GLU A 154 -42.31 8.57 -9.62
N GLU A 155 -43.26 9.10 -10.38
CA GLU A 155 -44.52 9.54 -9.83
C GLU A 155 -45.04 8.41 -8.93
N MET A 156 -44.94 8.59 -7.62
CA MET A 156 -45.51 7.65 -6.66
C MET A 156 -47.02 7.76 -6.77
N VAL A 157 -47.61 6.91 -7.62
CA VAL A 157 -49.05 6.75 -7.68
C VAL A 157 -49.45 5.90 -6.47
N MET A 158 -49.90 6.54 -5.44
CA MET A 158 -50.51 5.85 -4.31
C MET A 158 -51.93 5.39 -4.72
N LYS A 159 -52.10 4.07 -4.74
CA LYS A 159 -53.40 3.45 -4.94
C LYS A 159 -54.13 3.45 -3.60
N VAL A 160 -55.09 4.33 -3.41
CA VAL A 160 -56.00 4.27 -2.26
C VAL A 160 -57.18 3.41 -2.69
N ALA A 161 -57.32 2.22 -2.10
CA ALA A 161 -58.46 1.37 -2.27
C ALA A 161 -59.58 1.91 -1.37
N ASP A 162 -60.57 2.54 -1.95
CA ASP A 162 -61.88 2.75 -1.35
C ASP A 162 -62.88 1.75 -1.96
N ASP A 163 -63.84 1.32 -1.19
CA ASP A 163 -64.70 0.14 -1.47
C ASP A 163 -65.57 0.19 -2.75
N SER A 164 -65.44 1.22 -3.58
CA SER A 164 -66.24 1.31 -4.80
C SER A 164 -65.57 1.90 -6.04
N ASP A 165 -64.46 2.65 -5.92
CA ASP A 165 -63.77 3.18 -7.10
C ASP A 165 -62.28 3.48 -6.80
N VAL A 166 -61.37 3.08 -7.69
CA VAL A 166 -59.93 3.38 -7.59
C VAL A 166 -59.71 4.81 -8.06
N LYS A 167 -59.53 5.76 -7.13
CA LYS A 167 -59.09 7.13 -7.44
C LYS A 167 -57.58 7.27 -7.31
N TYR A 168 -56.98 7.82 -8.33
CA TYR A 168 -55.54 8.17 -8.30
C TYR A 168 -55.39 9.62 -7.86
N VAL A 169 -54.62 9.86 -6.81
CA VAL A 169 -54.31 11.22 -6.36
C VAL A 169 -52.85 11.49 -6.70
N LYS A 170 -52.61 12.55 -7.48
CA LYS A 170 -51.23 13.09 -7.69
C LYS A 170 -50.90 13.95 -6.49
N ILE A 171 -49.82 13.59 -5.80
CA ILE A 171 -49.25 14.43 -4.75
C ILE A 171 -48.08 15.19 -5.40
N ASN A 172 -48.28 16.48 -5.63
CA ASN A 172 -47.20 17.42 -5.97
C ASN A 172 -46.65 17.99 -4.66
N GLU A 173 -45.38 17.81 -4.40
CA GLU A 173 -44.64 18.61 -3.44
C GLU A 173 -43.95 19.80 -4.14
#